data_914826a6172e2c90f5af13aa071293a7
#
_entry.id   914826a6172e2c90f5af13aa071293a7
#
_cell.length_a   1.000
_cell.length_b   1.000
_cell.length_c   1.000
_cell.angle_alpha   90.00
_cell.angle_beta   90.00
_cell.angle_gamma   90.00
#
_symmetry.space_group_name_H-M   'P 1'
#
loop_
_entity.id
_entity.type
_entity.pdbx_description
1 polymer ?
#
loop_
_entity_poly.entity_id
_entity_poly.type
_entity_poly.pdbx_seq_one_letter_code
_entity_poly.pdbx_strand_id
1 'polypeptide(L)'
;MASDALIGALVSVVGAANVLVDADVQAGYETDWTGRFHGSARCVVRPAGIDEVVGVLRACSAVAAAVVPQGGNTGLVGGGVPRGGEVVLSLRRLHAIAPVDAQHGEVVVGAGAVLGAVRAVARAAGWDVGVDMASRDTATIGGMVSTNAGGVHVVRYGSMRNQVLGLEAVLADGTVVGRIPGLRKDNTGYDLTGLLTGSEGTLAVVTRVHLALVAYLPDRVVALCALAGLADALTVGGALRKTLDSLFALEVFFADGLALVSEQTGLGLPFDRSYPAYLLVECAGRASSAGLLVDALAGALGECPQVQATAVAVDAASRERLWAYRERHTEAINAAGIPHKLDVTLPFDRLVEFERAVRARLDEVAPRSRVVCFGHLGDGNLHVNILGPPPDDFAVDDAVLRLVAAMGGSISAEHGIGVAKRAALERSARPADLAAMRAVKRALDPREILNPGVLLASTGAVSS
;
A
#
# COMPACT_ATOMS: atom_id res chain seq x y z
N MET A 1 26.57 9.20 27.77
CA MET A 1 27.86 8.88 27.13
C MET A 1 27.69 8.01 25.86
N ALA A 2 27.07 6.80 25.89
CA ALA A 2 26.91 6.01 24.65
C ALA A 2 25.94 6.62 23.63
N SER A 3 24.94 7.37 24.06
CA SER A 3 23.99 8.09 23.19
C SER A 3 24.69 9.19 22.39
N ASP A 4 25.57 9.95 23.03
CA ASP A 4 26.30 11.05 22.39
C ASP A 4 27.33 10.53 21.37
N ALA A 5 27.94 9.37 21.61
CA ALA A 5 28.90 8.75 20.68
C ALA A 5 28.25 8.30 19.37
N LEU A 6 27.05 7.71 19.42
CA LEU A 6 26.32 7.33 18.19
C LEU A 6 25.90 8.58 17.40
N ILE A 7 25.33 9.59 18.06
CA ILE A 7 24.96 10.86 17.40
C ILE A 7 26.19 11.48 16.72
N GLY A 8 27.35 11.53 17.39
CA GLY A 8 28.61 12.02 16.82
C GLY A 8 29.05 11.23 15.59
N ALA A 9 28.94 9.89 15.62
CA ALA A 9 29.24 9.04 14.46
C ALA A 9 28.27 9.31 13.29
N LEU A 10 26.96 9.44 13.55
CA LEU A 10 25.96 9.74 12.54
C LEU A 10 26.19 11.13 11.92
N VAL A 11 26.53 12.12 12.74
CA VAL A 11 26.89 13.48 12.26
C VAL A 11 28.13 13.44 11.35
N SER A 12 29.11 12.61 11.67
CA SER A 12 30.31 12.45 10.84
C SER A 12 30.02 11.83 9.48
N VAL A 13 28.91 11.04 9.35
CA VAL A 13 28.50 10.39 8.08
C VAL A 13 27.67 11.33 7.22
N VAL A 14 26.60 11.95 7.78
CA VAL A 14 25.62 12.69 6.98
C VAL A 14 25.69 14.22 7.17
N GLY A 15 26.53 14.71 8.07
CA GLY A 15 26.61 16.10 8.48
C GLY A 15 25.55 16.49 9.52
N ALA A 16 25.87 17.48 10.37
CA ALA A 16 25.03 17.89 11.50
C ALA A 16 23.62 18.33 11.10
N ALA A 17 23.45 19.01 9.98
CA ALA A 17 22.15 19.45 9.47
C ALA A 17 21.21 18.29 9.06
N ASN A 18 21.72 17.08 8.98
CA ASN A 18 20.98 15.88 8.57
C ASN A 18 20.81 14.86 9.69
N VAL A 19 21.17 15.19 10.93
CA VAL A 19 20.86 14.43 12.15
C VAL A 19 19.96 15.31 13.00
N LEU A 20 18.66 15.02 12.98
CA LEU A 20 17.64 15.82 13.67
C LEU A 20 17.45 15.24 15.08
N VAL A 21 17.67 16.06 16.10
CA VAL A 21 17.53 15.68 17.51
C VAL A 21 16.53 16.58 18.25
N ASP A 22 16.02 17.61 17.59
CA ASP A 22 14.99 18.49 18.11
C ASP A 22 13.62 17.79 18.09
N ALA A 23 12.93 17.77 19.23
CA ALA A 23 11.68 17.04 19.40
C ALA A 23 10.55 17.56 18.48
N ASP A 24 10.46 18.87 18.28
CA ASP A 24 9.42 19.47 17.44
C ASP A 24 9.61 19.07 15.97
N VAL A 25 10.89 18.92 15.55
CA VAL A 25 11.22 18.46 14.19
C VAL A 25 11.02 16.95 14.04
N GLN A 26 11.28 16.15 15.08
CA GLN A 26 11.09 14.70 15.08
C GLN A 26 9.62 14.31 15.05
N ALA A 27 8.71 15.10 15.65
CA ALA A 27 7.28 14.80 15.75
C ALA A 27 6.64 14.42 14.40
N GLY A 28 7.08 15.04 13.29
CA GLY A 28 6.61 14.70 11.94
C GLY A 28 7.03 13.33 11.40
N TYR A 29 7.97 12.65 12.09
CA TYR A 29 8.44 11.29 11.74
C TYR A 29 7.94 10.22 12.72
N GLU A 30 7.36 10.62 13.84
CA GLU A 30 7.02 9.79 14.99
C GLU A 30 5.56 9.32 15.02
N THR A 31 4.73 9.82 14.10
CA THR A 31 3.31 9.45 14.00
C THR A 31 3.02 8.99 12.58
N ASP A 32 2.26 7.90 12.42
CA ASP A 32 1.84 7.43 11.11
C ASP A 32 0.69 8.26 10.54
N TRP A 33 0.38 8.02 9.27
CA TRP A 33 -0.69 8.73 8.58
C TRP A 33 -2.08 8.51 9.20
N THR A 34 -2.31 7.38 9.88
CA THR A 34 -3.61 7.07 10.52
C THR A 34 -3.80 7.79 11.85
N GLY A 35 -2.72 8.27 12.48
CA GLY A 35 -2.71 8.77 13.85
C GLY A 35 -2.86 7.70 14.94
N ARG A 36 -2.96 6.40 14.55
CA ARG A 36 -3.07 5.28 15.51
C ARG A 36 -1.73 4.86 16.10
N PHE A 37 -0.67 4.98 15.31
CA PHE A 37 0.67 4.54 15.71
C PHE A 37 1.58 5.74 15.89
N HIS A 38 2.12 5.86 17.09
CA HIS A 38 3.04 6.92 17.47
C HIS A 38 4.11 6.38 18.44
N GLY A 39 5.22 7.08 18.53
CA GLY A 39 6.31 6.71 19.43
C GLY A 39 7.35 7.81 19.53
N SER A 40 8.60 7.45 19.81
CA SER A 40 9.68 8.42 19.93
C SER A 40 10.97 7.89 19.29
N ALA A 41 11.66 8.78 18.55
CA ALA A 41 12.93 8.48 17.90
C ALA A 41 14.10 8.94 18.80
N ARG A 42 15.23 8.25 18.73
CA ARG A 42 16.50 8.76 19.25
C ARG A 42 16.98 9.98 18.46
N CYS A 43 16.88 9.87 17.16
CA CYS A 43 17.16 10.94 16.18
C CYS A 43 16.58 10.52 14.82
N VAL A 44 16.45 11.50 13.92
CA VAL A 44 16.14 11.25 12.51
C VAL A 44 17.39 11.55 11.69
N VAL A 45 17.83 10.57 10.88
CA VAL A 45 19.01 10.69 10.00
C VAL A 45 18.54 10.72 8.54
N ARG A 46 19.07 11.66 7.76
CA ARG A 46 18.64 11.93 6.39
C ARG A 46 19.81 11.78 5.40
N PRO A 47 20.18 10.57 4.98
CA PRO A 47 21.25 10.35 4.01
C PRO A 47 20.87 10.87 2.61
N ALA A 48 21.88 11.33 1.84
CA ALA A 48 21.74 11.80 0.46
C ALA A 48 22.19 10.78 -0.60
N GLY A 49 22.86 9.71 -0.20
CA GLY A 49 23.41 8.70 -1.11
C GLY A 49 23.61 7.36 -0.42
N ILE A 50 23.96 6.36 -1.21
CA ILE A 50 24.15 4.99 -0.70
C ILE A 50 25.29 4.89 0.31
N ASP A 51 26.40 5.62 0.09
CA ASP A 51 27.57 5.59 1.00
C ASP A 51 27.19 6.11 2.39
N GLU A 52 26.34 7.14 2.46
CA GLU A 52 25.81 7.65 3.72
C GLU A 52 24.86 6.62 4.37
N VAL A 53 24.00 5.91 3.62
CA VAL A 53 23.15 4.82 4.16
C VAL A 53 24.03 3.71 4.73
N VAL A 54 25.06 3.29 4.01
CA VAL A 54 26.04 2.28 4.48
C VAL A 54 26.71 2.73 5.77
N GLY A 55 27.19 3.99 5.82
CA GLY A 55 27.84 4.55 6.99
C GLY A 55 26.91 4.59 8.22
N VAL A 56 25.65 5.03 8.04
CA VAL A 56 24.62 5.05 9.10
C VAL A 56 24.34 3.63 9.63
N LEU A 57 24.12 2.65 8.74
CA LEU A 57 23.82 1.29 9.17
C LEU A 57 25.00 0.64 9.88
N ARG A 58 26.24 0.87 9.43
CA ARG A 58 27.45 0.42 10.14
C ARG A 58 27.57 1.03 11.53
N ALA A 59 27.33 2.34 11.65
CA ALA A 59 27.37 3.02 12.94
C ALA A 59 26.30 2.46 13.91
N CYS A 60 25.09 2.25 13.44
CA CYS A 60 24.00 1.67 14.22
C CYS A 60 24.29 0.19 14.57
N SER A 61 24.77 -0.60 13.62
CA SER A 61 25.13 -2.01 13.82
C SER A 61 26.24 -2.18 14.84
N ALA A 62 27.23 -1.31 14.86
CA ALA A 62 28.34 -1.38 15.80
C ALA A 62 27.89 -1.34 17.26
N VAL A 63 26.82 -0.62 17.57
CA VAL A 63 26.27 -0.44 18.93
C VAL A 63 24.91 -1.13 19.12
N ALA A 64 24.48 -1.97 18.18
CA ALA A 64 23.16 -2.62 18.14
C ALA A 64 21.99 -1.64 18.30
N ALA A 65 22.10 -0.42 17.73
CA ALA A 65 21.01 0.54 17.71
C ALA A 65 19.99 0.17 16.64
N ALA A 66 18.72 0.12 17.02
CA ALA A 66 17.63 -0.18 16.11
C ALA A 66 17.40 0.96 15.12
N VAL A 67 17.03 0.61 13.89
CA VAL A 67 16.81 1.53 12.77
C VAL A 67 15.44 1.28 12.18
N VAL A 68 14.65 2.36 12.02
CA VAL A 68 13.36 2.36 11.31
C VAL A 68 13.55 3.07 9.97
N PRO A 69 13.62 2.35 8.84
CA PRO A 69 13.63 2.98 7.53
C PRO A 69 12.28 3.65 7.24
N GLN A 70 12.33 4.91 6.79
CA GLN A 70 11.12 5.68 6.52
C GLN A 70 11.20 6.41 5.17
N GLY A 71 10.18 6.23 4.33
CA GLY A 71 9.96 6.97 3.09
C GLY A 71 8.97 8.12 3.27
N GLY A 72 7.83 8.06 2.57
CA GLY A 72 6.76 9.06 2.64
C GLY A 72 5.95 9.05 3.94
N ASN A 73 6.09 8.04 4.77
CA ASN A 73 5.32 7.79 5.99
C ASN A 73 3.79 7.73 5.75
N THR A 74 3.39 7.13 4.63
CA THR A 74 1.99 6.95 4.22
C THR A 74 1.43 5.57 4.56
N GLY A 75 2.21 4.72 5.25
CA GLY A 75 1.81 3.39 5.67
C GLY A 75 0.68 3.42 6.71
N LEU A 76 -0.13 2.34 6.75
CA LEU A 76 -1.36 2.25 7.54
C LEU A 76 -1.27 1.23 8.69
N VAL A 77 -0.10 0.63 8.90
CA VAL A 77 0.11 -0.48 9.84
C VAL A 77 1.25 -0.23 10.85
N GLY A 78 1.71 1.03 10.95
CA GLY A 78 2.73 1.47 11.90
C GLY A 78 4.15 0.98 11.60
N GLY A 79 4.42 0.45 10.39
CA GLY A 79 5.72 -0.11 10.02
C GLY A 79 6.85 0.91 9.86
N GLY A 80 6.52 2.19 9.63
CA GLY A 80 7.49 3.28 9.49
C GLY A 80 7.66 4.15 10.74
N VAL A 81 7.05 3.79 11.88
CA VAL A 81 7.04 4.61 13.11
C VAL A 81 8.03 4.06 14.13
N PRO A 82 8.91 4.89 14.71
CA PRO A 82 9.75 4.48 15.83
C PRO A 82 8.89 4.20 17.07
N ARG A 83 9.24 3.22 17.89
CA ARG A 83 8.45 2.81 19.05
C ARG A 83 9.04 3.24 20.38
N GLY A 84 10.35 3.43 20.43
CA GLY A 84 11.02 3.82 21.66
C GLY A 84 12.54 3.91 21.55
N GLY A 85 13.04 4.97 20.89
CA GLY A 85 14.47 5.28 20.83
C GLY A 85 15.22 4.64 19.66
N GLU A 86 14.54 4.20 18.63
CA GLU A 86 15.14 3.81 17.37
C GLU A 86 15.67 5.04 16.61
N VAL A 87 16.66 4.82 15.75
CA VAL A 87 17.09 5.80 14.75
C VAL A 87 16.13 5.74 13.56
N VAL A 88 15.42 6.82 13.27
CA VAL A 88 14.64 6.92 12.02
C VAL A 88 15.59 7.25 10.88
N LEU A 89 15.64 6.36 9.87
CA LEU A 89 16.42 6.55 8.65
C LEU A 89 15.52 7.05 7.54
N SER A 90 15.44 8.37 7.37
CA SER A 90 14.60 9.00 6.36
C SER A 90 15.26 8.99 4.99
N LEU A 91 14.66 8.28 4.04
CA LEU A 91 15.20 8.10 2.69
C LEU A 91 14.73 9.19 1.70
N ARG A 92 14.00 10.20 2.16
CA ARG A 92 13.41 11.25 1.29
C ARG A 92 14.43 12.01 0.44
N ARG A 93 15.71 12.08 0.83
CA ARG A 93 16.77 12.73 0.05
C ARG A 93 17.30 11.86 -1.09
N LEU A 94 17.00 10.57 -1.13
CA LEU A 94 17.31 9.66 -2.23
C LEU A 94 16.25 9.77 -3.36
N HIS A 95 15.99 10.97 -3.87
CA HIS A 95 14.86 11.27 -4.74
C HIS A 95 15.22 11.44 -6.23
N ALA A 96 16.43 11.08 -6.62
CA ALA A 96 16.87 11.17 -8.00
C ALA A 96 16.02 10.28 -8.93
N ILE A 97 15.66 10.82 -10.10
CA ILE A 97 14.97 10.11 -11.17
C ILE A 97 15.89 10.17 -12.40
N ALA A 98 16.38 9.02 -12.86
CA ALA A 98 17.18 8.95 -14.06
C ALA A 98 16.32 9.25 -15.31
N PRO A 99 16.91 9.61 -16.45
CA PRO A 99 16.19 9.69 -17.71
C PRO A 99 15.45 8.37 -18.01
N VAL A 100 14.19 8.50 -18.46
CA VAL A 100 13.39 7.35 -18.88
C VAL A 100 14.00 6.75 -20.15
N ASP A 101 14.25 5.46 -20.16
CA ASP A 101 14.48 4.71 -21.40
C ASP A 101 13.14 4.56 -22.14
N ALA A 102 12.88 5.52 -23.03
CA ALA A 102 11.62 5.56 -23.77
C ALA A 102 11.50 4.42 -24.79
N GLN A 103 12.60 3.80 -25.20
CA GLN A 103 12.57 2.66 -26.12
C GLN A 103 12.09 1.38 -25.43
N HIS A 104 12.51 1.15 -24.20
CA HIS A 104 12.22 -0.09 -23.46
C HIS A 104 11.14 0.09 -22.37
N GLY A 105 10.76 1.34 -22.05
CA GLY A 105 9.81 1.65 -21.00
C GLY A 105 10.35 1.30 -19.60
N GLU A 106 11.52 1.86 -19.28
CA GLU A 106 12.21 1.57 -18.03
C GLU A 106 12.76 2.85 -17.40
N VAL A 107 12.87 2.87 -16.06
CA VAL A 107 13.47 3.99 -15.35
C VAL A 107 14.14 3.52 -14.05
N VAL A 108 15.32 4.07 -13.75
CA VAL A 108 15.97 3.90 -12.43
C VAL A 108 15.67 5.12 -11.57
N VAL A 109 15.19 4.86 -10.34
CA VAL A 109 14.83 5.92 -9.40
C VAL A 109 15.41 5.66 -8.02
N GLY A 110 15.69 6.72 -7.27
CA GLY A 110 16.03 6.64 -5.87
C GLY A 110 14.81 6.24 -5.02
N ALA A 111 15.04 5.56 -3.90
CA ALA A 111 13.98 5.07 -3.02
C ALA A 111 13.08 6.19 -2.45
N GLY A 112 13.60 7.41 -2.31
CA GLY A 112 12.89 8.60 -1.86
C GLY A 112 12.12 9.34 -2.96
N ALA A 113 12.19 8.90 -4.22
CA ALA A 113 11.43 9.51 -5.31
C ALA A 113 9.92 9.30 -5.07
N VAL A 114 9.15 10.38 -5.17
CA VAL A 114 7.69 10.36 -4.96
C VAL A 114 6.99 9.82 -6.20
N LEU A 115 5.99 8.96 -6.02
CA LEU A 115 5.26 8.33 -7.13
C LEU A 115 4.72 9.35 -8.14
N GLY A 116 4.11 10.45 -7.69
CA GLY A 116 3.58 11.49 -8.57
C GLY A 116 4.67 12.12 -9.46
N ALA A 117 5.87 12.36 -8.92
CA ALA A 117 7.00 12.88 -9.70
C ALA A 117 7.51 11.86 -10.74
N VAL A 118 7.63 10.58 -10.37
CA VAL A 118 8.03 9.52 -11.31
C VAL A 118 7.02 9.37 -12.43
N ARG A 119 5.72 9.39 -12.11
CA ARG A 119 4.63 9.34 -13.12
C ARG A 119 4.68 10.53 -14.08
N ALA A 120 4.92 11.74 -13.56
CA ALA A 120 5.03 12.93 -14.41
C ALA A 120 6.17 12.79 -15.44
N VAL A 121 7.35 12.34 -15.00
CA VAL A 121 8.50 12.10 -15.89
C VAL A 121 8.23 10.96 -16.88
N ALA A 122 7.63 9.86 -16.43
CA ALA A 122 7.25 8.73 -17.29
C ALA A 122 6.25 9.16 -18.37
N ARG A 123 5.20 9.92 -18.00
CA ARG A 123 4.17 10.38 -18.93
C ARG A 123 4.71 11.33 -20.00
N ALA A 124 5.65 12.18 -19.64
CA ALA A 124 6.33 13.03 -20.64
C ALA A 124 7.09 12.20 -21.69
N ALA A 125 7.45 10.95 -21.38
CA ALA A 125 8.11 10.00 -22.30
C ALA A 125 7.11 9.01 -22.96
N GLY A 126 5.79 9.16 -22.76
CA GLY A 126 4.76 8.26 -23.29
C GLY A 126 4.52 6.98 -22.48
N TRP A 127 5.03 6.92 -21.26
CA TRP A 127 4.90 5.80 -20.33
C TRP A 127 4.17 6.21 -19.03
N ASP A 128 3.85 5.25 -18.18
CA ASP A 128 3.31 5.50 -16.84
C ASP A 128 3.84 4.43 -15.87
N VAL A 129 3.66 4.65 -14.56
CA VAL A 129 3.87 3.62 -13.54
C VAL A 129 2.61 2.78 -13.42
N GLY A 130 2.75 1.45 -13.39
CA GLY A 130 1.60 0.53 -13.35
C GLY A 130 0.82 0.53 -12.03
N VAL A 131 1.39 1.04 -10.95
CA VAL A 131 0.73 1.18 -9.64
C VAL A 131 0.27 2.63 -9.44
N ASP A 132 -0.96 2.80 -8.98
CA ASP A 132 -1.52 4.09 -8.57
C ASP A 132 -2.31 3.97 -7.27
N MET A 133 -2.20 4.97 -6.41
CA MET A 133 -2.84 5.01 -5.11
C MET A 133 -3.18 6.43 -4.67
N ALA A 134 -4.08 6.57 -3.70
CA ALA A 134 -4.52 7.88 -3.20
C ALA A 134 -3.36 8.75 -2.66
N SER A 135 -2.35 8.14 -2.05
CA SER A 135 -1.18 8.86 -1.48
C SER A 135 -0.06 9.15 -2.50
N ARG A 136 -0.34 9.15 -3.80
CA ARG A 136 0.66 9.29 -4.90
C ARG A 136 1.58 10.50 -4.77
N ASP A 137 1.12 11.57 -4.13
CA ASP A 137 1.88 12.83 -3.99
C ASP A 137 2.83 12.82 -2.77
N THR A 138 2.83 11.74 -1.98
CA THR A 138 3.66 11.60 -0.78
C THR A 138 4.35 10.24 -0.72
N ALA A 139 3.71 9.17 -1.22
CA ALA A 139 4.27 7.82 -1.24
C ALA A 139 5.57 7.80 -2.06
N THR A 140 6.62 7.21 -1.49
CA THR A 140 7.93 7.06 -2.15
C THR A 140 8.09 5.67 -2.74
N ILE A 141 8.84 5.57 -3.84
CA ILE A 141 9.04 4.31 -4.55
C ILE A 141 9.67 3.24 -3.64
N GLY A 142 10.66 3.60 -2.82
CA GLY A 142 11.24 2.65 -1.85
C GLY A 142 10.24 2.16 -0.80
N GLY A 143 9.35 3.03 -0.32
CA GLY A 143 8.25 2.66 0.57
C GLY A 143 7.29 1.70 -0.11
N MET A 144 6.86 2.01 -1.34
CA MET A 144 5.97 1.16 -2.13
C MET A 144 6.57 -0.23 -2.41
N VAL A 145 7.87 -0.30 -2.72
CA VAL A 145 8.60 -1.57 -2.89
C VAL A 145 8.65 -2.33 -1.57
N SER A 146 8.99 -1.64 -0.47
CA SER A 146 9.11 -2.28 0.85
C SER A 146 7.78 -2.87 1.35
N THR A 147 6.64 -2.31 0.97
CA THR A 147 5.31 -2.82 1.32
C THR A 147 4.67 -3.68 0.22
N ASN A 148 5.33 -3.82 -0.93
CA ASN A 148 4.74 -4.41 -2.13
C ASN A 148 3.37 -3.78 -2.47
N ALA A 149 3.33 -2.46 -2.51
CA ALA A 149 2.10 -1.70 -2.66
C ALA A 149 1.29 -2.10 -3.90
N GLY A 150 -0.02 -2.13 -3.72
CA GLY A 150 -1.00 -2.33 -4.78
C GLY A 150 -1.70 -1.02 -5.16
N GLY A 151 -3.00 -1.09 -5.43
CA GLY A 151 -3.86 0.04 -5.76
C GLY A 151 -4.84 -0.28 -6.88
N VAL A 152 -5.50 0.74 -7.40
CA VAL A 152 -6.65 0.61 -8.31
C VAL A 152 -6.35 -0.10 -9.64
N HIS A 153 -5.09 -0.18 -10.07
CA HIS A 153 -4.70 -0.80 -11.33
C HIS A 153 -4.10 -2.22 -11.19
N VAL A 154 -4.14 -2.81 -10.00
CA VAL A 154 -3.63 -4.17 -9.75
C VAL A 154 -4.30 -5.20 -10.65
N VAL A 155 -5.60 -5.04 -10.93
CA VAL A 155 -6.35 -5.90 -11.85
C VAL A 155 -5.71 -6.00 -13.24
N ARG A 156 -4.97 -4.99 -13.67
CA ARG A 156 -4.31 -4.91 -14.98
C ARG A 156 -2.81 -5.15 -14.94
N TYR A 157 -2.12 -4.56 -13.98
CA TYR A 157 -0.65 -4.49 -13.97
C TYR A 157 0.00 -5.23 -12.81
N GLY A 158 -0.77 -5.75 -11.87
CA GLY A 158 -0.25 -6.32 -10.62
C GLY A 158 0.26 -5.27 -9.65
N SER A 159 0.87 -5.73 -8.55
CA SER A 159 1.46 -4.90 -7.50
C SER A 159 2.87 -4.40 -7.86
N MET A 160 3.52 -3.68 -6.95
CA MET A 160 4.90 -3.21 -7.12
C MET A 160 5.87 -4.32 -7.50
N ARG A 161 5.72 -5.53 -6.96
CA ARG A 161 6.54 -6.71 -7.30
C ARG A 161 6.59 -6.99 -8.81
N ASN A 162 5.49 -6.76 -9.51
CA ASN A 162 5.40 -6.96 -10.95
C ASN A 162 6.08 -5.84 -11.76
N GLN A 163 6.36 -4.69 -11.13
CA GLN A 163 6.97 -3.52 -11.77
C GLN A 163 8.47 -3.43 -11.53
N VAL A 164 9.01 -4.10 -10.49
CA VAL A 164 10.42 -4.01 -10.12
C VAL A 164 11.26 -4.99 -10.93
N LEU A 165 12.15 -4.46 -11.77
CA LEU A 165 13.10 -5.24 -12.55
C LEU A 165 14.39 -5.54 -11.76
N GLY A 166 14.73 -4.68 -10.81
CA GLY A 166 15.88 -4.81 -9.94
C GLY A 166 15.87 -3.72 -8.88
N LEU A 167 16.61 -3.95 -7.83
CA LEU A 167 16.79 -2.98 -6.76
C LEU A 167 18.22 -3.01 -6.23
N GLU A 168 18.60 -1.95 -5.55
CA GLU A 168 19.79 -1.85 -4.73
C GLU A 168 19.35 -1.63 -3.29
N ALA A 169 19.90 -2.38 -2.37
CA ALA A 169 19.58 -2.29 -0.96
C ALA A 169 20.82 -2.48 -0.09
N VAL A 170 20.74 -1.99 1.16
CA VAL A 170 21.82 -2.10 2.14
C VAL A 170 21.33 -2.96 3.30
N LEU A 171 22.08 -4.04 3.62
CA LEU A 171 21.85 -4.91 4.77
C LEU A 171 22.23 -4.23 6.09
N ALA A 172 21.86 -4.85 7.19
CA ALA A 172 22.11 -4.34 8.56
C ALA A 172 23.59 -4.05 8.87
N ASP A 173 24.52 -4.79 8.26
CA ASP A 173 25.98 -4.64 8.43
C ASP A 173 26.60 -3.60 7.46
N GLY A 174 25.78 -2.97 6.62
CA GLY A 174 26.22 -2.04 5.59
C GLY A 174 26.69 -2.72 4.29
N THR A 175 26.44 -4.01 4.10
CA THR A 175 26.68 -4.69 2.81
C THR A 175 25.65 -4.28 1.79
N VAL A 176 26.11 -3.87 0.60
CA VAL A 176 25.24 -3.53 -0.54
C VAL A 176 24.90 -4.80 -1.30
N VAL A 177 23.62 -5.01 -1.56
CA VAL A 177 23.09 -6.16 -2.30
C VAL A 177 22.14 -5.71 -3.40
N GLY A 178 21.84 -6.62 -4.33
CA GLY A 178 20.91 -6.38 -5.44
C GLY A 178 21.65 -5.97 -6.71
N ARG A 179 20.86 -5.61 -7.74
CA ARG A 179 21.37 -5.30 -9.08
C ARG A 179 20.66 -4.12 -9.72
N ILE A 180 21.42 -3.14 -10.16
CA ILE A 180 20.93 -2.00 -10.97
C ILE A 180 21.89 -1.80 -12.15
N PRO A 181 21.39 -1.79 -13.41
CA PRO A 181 20.02 -2.12 -13.81
C PRO A 181 19.71 -3.60 -13.63
N GLY A 182 18.44 -3.90 -13.31
CA GLY A 182 17.91 -5.26 -13.33
C GLY A 182 17.63 -5.73 -14.77
N LEU A 183 17.25 -6.98 -14.91
CA LEU A 183 16.87 -7.57 -16.20
C LEU A 183 15.44 -8.13 -16.13
N ARG A 184 14.68 -8.01 -17.23
CA ARG A 184 13.35 -8.60 -17.34
C ARG A 184 13.37 -10.14 -17.22
N LYS A 185 14.50 -10.76 -17.49
CA LYS A 185 14.70 -12.21 -17.39
C LYS A 185 16.08 -12.48 -16.79
N ASP A 186 16.08 -12.89 -15.52
CA ASP A 186 17.30 -13.25 -14.80
C ASP A 186 17.00 -14.43 -13.86
N ASN A 187 17.67 -15.56 -14.12
CA ASN A 187 17.59 -16.77 -13.30
C ASN A 187 18.94 -17.07 -12.62
N THR A 188 19.77 -16.05 -12.39
CA THR A 188 21.10 -16.18 -11.78
C THR A 188 20.98 -16.19 -10.25
N GLY A 189 20.72 -17.34 -9.67
CA GLY A 189 20.62 -17.53 -8.23
C GLY A 189 19.21 -17.24 -7.65
N TYR A 190 19.17 -16.93 -6.36
CA TYR A 190 17.91 -16.60 -5.69
C TYR A 190 17.43 -15.20 -6.09
N ASP A 191 16.11 -15.04 -6.20
CA ASP A 191 15.47 -13.74 -6.46
C ASP A 191 15.51 -12.84 -5.21
N LEU A 192 16.61 -12.10 -5.06
CA LEU A 192 16.76 -11.12 -3.98
C LEU A 192 15.83 -9.93 -4.17
N THR A 193 15.54 -9.54 -5.41
CA THR A 193 14.57 -8.47 -5.71
C THR A 193 13.19 -8.82 -5.18
N GLY A 194 12.71 -10.02 -5.48
CA GLY A 194 11.46 -10.53 -4.98
C GLY A 194 11.45 -10.74 -3.45
N LEU A 195 12.54 -11.21 -2.86
CA LEU A 195 12.66 -11.39 -1.40
C LEU A 195 12.57 -10.05 -0.64
N LEU A 196 13.25 -9.02 -1.13
CA LEU A 196 13.30 -7.70 -0.48
C LEU A 196 12.05 -6.87 -0.75
N THR A 197 11.34 -7.11 -1.86
CA THR A 197 10.04 -6.49 -2.13
C THR A 197 8.97 -7.05 -1.19
N GLY A 198 8.35 -6.18 -0.38
CA GLY A 198 7.39 -6.57 0.64
C GLY A 198 8.03 -6.97 1.99
N SER A 199 9.32 -6.71 2.18
CA SER A 199 10.02 -7.01 3.44
C SER A 199 9.81 -5.96 4.54
N GLU A 200 9.10 -4.88 4.27
CA GLU A 200 8.75 -3.80 5.22
C GLU A 200 9.98 -3.20 5.94
N GLY A 201 11.12 -3.14 5.26
CA GLY A 201 12.37 -2.63 5.83
C GLY A 201 12.98 -3.50 6.92
N THR A 202 12.53 -4.76 7.07
CA THR A 202 13.06 -5.69 8.10
C THR A 202 14.27 -6.48 7.64
N LEU A 203 14.50 -6.63 6.32
CA LEU A 203 15.61 -7.40 5.76
C LEU A 203 16.74 -6.53 5.22
N ALA A 204 16.39 -5.39 4.64
CA ALA A 204 17.32 -4.43 4.06
C ALA A 204 16.69 -3.05 3.92
N VAL A 205 17.50 -2.03 3.68
CA VAL A 205 17.09 -0.66 3.34
C VAL A 205 17.23 -0.48 1.84
N VAL A 206 16.11 -0.36 1.11
CA VAL A 206 16.11 -0.11 -0.35
C VAL A 206 16.60 1.32 -0.63
N THR A 207 17.57 1.48 -1.53
CA THR A 207 18.18 2.77 -1.89
C THR A 207 17.87 3.21 -3.31
N ARG A 208 17.81 2.29 -4.27
CA ARG A 208 17.42 2.55 -5.66
C ARG A 208 16.56 1.42 -6.20
N VAL A 209 15.72 1.75 -7.17
CA VAL A 209 14.81 0.81 -7.82
C VAL A 209 14.85 0.99 -9.34
N HIS A 210 14.94 -0.10 -10.08
CA HIS A 210 14.73 -0.15 -11.52
C HIS A 210 13.32 -0.62 -11.81
N LEU A 211 12.50 0.24 -12.42
CA LEU A 211 11.10 -0.01 -12.70
C LEU A 211 10.87 -0.31 -14.19
N ALA A 212 10.04 -1.31 -14.44
CA ALA A 212 9.33 -1.43 -15.70
C ALA A 212 8.17 -0.44 -15.70
N LEU A 213 8.06 0.34 -16.75
CA LEU A 213 6.94 1.24 -17.00
C LEU A 213 5.91 0.55 -17.89
N VAL A 214 4.67 1.03 -17.82
CA VAL A 214 3.56 0.60 -18.68
C VAL A 214 3.24 1.69 -19.70
N ALA A 215 2.64 1.34 -20.83
CA ALA A 215 2.25 2.33 -21.83
C ALA A 215 1.27 3.35 -21.23
N TYR A 216 1.50 4.63 -21.47
CA TYR A 216 0.54 5.66 -21.10
C TYR A 216 -0.72 5.54 -21.97
N LEU A 217 -1.86 5.42 -21.32
CA LEU A 217 -3.17 5.28 -21.94
C LEU A 217 -4.01 6.53 -21.60
N PRO A 218 -4.02 7.58 -22.46
CA PRO A 218 -4.69 8.85 -22.16
C PRO A 218 -6.20 8.79 -22.22
N ASP A 219 -6.76 7.96 -23.12
CA ASP A 219 -8.21 7.85 -23.27
C ASP A 219 -8.78 6.97 -22.16
N ARG A 220 -9.80 7.49 -21.51
CA ARG A 220 -10.47 6.84 -20.38
C ARG A 220 -11.98 6.94 -20.53
N VAL A 221 -12.65 5.86 -20.18
CA VAL A 221 -14.10 5.82 -19.99
C VAL A 221 -14.39 5.20 -18.65
N VAL A 222 -15.25 5.84 -17.87
CA VAL A 222 -15.68 5.37 -16.55
C VAL A 222 -17.16 5.10 -16.57
N ALA A 223 -17.59 3.94 -16.08
CA ALA A 223 -18.99 3.65 -15.79
C ALA A 223 -19.17 3.41 -14.30
N LEU A 224 -20.28 3.90 -13.75
CA LEU A 224 -20.77 3.55 -12.43
C LEU A 224 -22.05 2.76 -12.60
N CYS A 225 -22.07 1.52 -12.12
CA CYS A 225 -23.20 0.60 -12.21
C CYS A 225 -23.85 0.42 -10.83
N ALA A 226 -25.17 0.51 -10.76
CA ALA A 226 -25.97 0.21 -9.58
C ALA A 226 -26.39 -1.26 -9.57
N LEU A 227 -26.28 -1.93 -8.44
CA LEU A 227 -26.45 -3.38 -8.27
C LEU A 227 -27.23 -3.72 -7.00
N ALA A 228 -27.82 -4.93 -6.96
CA ALA A 228 -28.53 -5.40 -5.77
C ALA A 228 -27.61 -5.90 -4.64
N GLY A 229 -26.31 -6.10 -4.89
CA GLY A 229 -25.34 -6.52 -3.87
C GLY A 229 -24.01 -6.96 -4.44
N LEU A 230 -23.13 -7.44 -3.55
CA LEU A 230 -21.78 -7.89 -3.90
C LEU A 230 -21.79 -9.11 -4.85
N ALA A 231 -22.78 -10.00 -4.73
CA ALA A 231 -22.91 -11.16 -5.62
C ALA A 231 -23.08 -10.73 -7.10
N ASP A 232 -23.91 -9.71 -7.34
CA ASP A 232 -24.10 -9.15 -8.67
C ASP A 232 -22.82 -8.45 -9.15
N ALA A 233 -22.15 -7.70 -8.25
CA ALA A 233 -20.87 -7.05 -8.59
C ALA A 233 -19.81 -8.07 -9.03
N LEU A 234 -19.70 -9.21 -8.35
CA LEU A 234 -18.78 -10.29 -8.73
C LEU A 234 -19.16 -10.91 -10.08
N THR A 235 -20.45 -11.11 -10.34
CA THR A 235 -20.93 -11.67 -11.62
C THR A 235 -20.62 -10.73 -12.76
N VAL A 236 -20.97 -9.45 -12.64
CA VAL A 236 -20.69 -8.42 -13.65
C VAL A 236 -19.18 -8.23 -13.83
N GLY A 237 -18.43 -8.09 -12.73
CA GLY A 237 -16.97 -7.94 -12.78
C GLY A 237 -16.28 -9.12 -13.46
N GLY A 238 -16.73 -10.35 -13.20
CA GLY A 238 -16.24 -11.55 -13.86
C GLY A 238 -16.51 -11.56 -15.38
N ALA A 239 -17.68 -11.10 -15.81
CA ALA A 239 -18.02 -10.95 -17.23
C ALA A 239 -17.13 -9.90 -17.90
N LEU A 240 -17.00 -8.71 -17.29
CA LEU A 240 -16.19 -7.62 -17.83
C LEU A 240 -14.71 -7.99 -17.97
N ARG A 241 -14.15 -8.72 -16.99
CA ARG A 241 -12.75 -9.23 -17.06
C ARG A 241 -12.51 -10.20 -18.20
N LYS A 242 -13.54 -10.92 -18.69
CA LYS A 242 -13.43 -11.86 -19.82
C LYS A 242 -13.57 -11.16 -21.17
N THR A 243 -14.31 -10.05 -21.21
CA THR A 243 -14.73 -9.43 -22.47
C THR A 243 -13.98 -8.13 -22.79
N LEU A 244 -13.39 -7.47 -21.78
CA LEU A 244 -12.78 -6.15 -21.94
C LEU A 244 -11.26 -6.19 -21.73
N ASP A 245 -10.50 -6.31 -22.81
CA ASP A 245 -9.04 -6.14 -22.79
C ASP A 245 -8.60 -4.73 -22.34
N SER A 246 -9.51 -3.76 -22.48
CA SER A 246 -9.31 -2.37 -22.07
C SER A 246 -9.58 -2.12 -20.59
N LEU A 247 -10.03 -3.12 -19.81
CA LEU A 247 -10.33 -2.98 -18.38
C LEU A 247 -9.10 -2.46 -17.62
N PHE A 248 -9.31 -1.40 -16.84
CA PHE A 248 -8.24 -0.67 -16.18
C PHE A 248 -8.40 -0.62 -14.66
N ALA A 249 -9.62 -0.44 -14.17
CA ALA A 249 -9.97 -0.52 -12.76
C ALA A 249 -11.36 -1.13 -12.58
N LEU A 250 -11.55 -1.80 -11.45
CA LEU A 250 -12.82 -2.43 -11.07
C LEU A 250 -13.00 -2.34 -9.56
N GLU A 251 -13.83 -1.35 -9.14
CA GLU A 251 -13.98 -0.95 -7.75
C GLU A 251 -15.40 -1.20 -7.25
N VAL A 252 -15.54 -1.66 -6.02
CA VAL A 252 -16.86 -1.86 -5.38
C VAL A 252 -16.98 -1.02 -4.12
N PHE A 253 -18.18 -0.47 -3.89
CA PHE A 253 -18.56 0.17 -2.63
C PHE A 253 -20.07 0.01 -2.38
N PHE A 254 -20.52 0.32 -1.17
CA PHE A 254 -21.87 0.01 -0.72
C PHE A 254 -22.64 1.28 -0.31
N ALA A 255 -23.96 1.14 -0.13
CA ALA A 255 -24.85 2.25 0.19
C ALA A 255 -24.46 3.00 1.47
N ASP A 256 -24.00 2.29 2.49
CA ASP A 256 -23.58 2.87 3.77
C ASP A 256 -22.33 3.77 3.64
N GLY A 257 -21.37 3.32 2.84
CA GLY A 257 -20.18 4.11 2.52
C GLY A 257 -20.53 5.33 1.67
N LEU A 258 -21.40 5.18 0.66
CA LEU A 258 -21.86 6.30 -0.16
C LEU A 258 -22.64 7.33 0.69
N ALA A 259 -23.45 6.87 1.63
CA ALA A 259 -24.16 7.77 2.55
C ALA A 259 -23.19 8.61 3.39
N LEU A 260 -22.11 7.98 3.89
CA LEU A 260 -21.06 8.69 4.63
C LEU A 260 -20.33 9.70 3.74
N VAL A 261 -20.00 9.34 2.49
CA VAL A 261 -19.40 10.27 1.52
C VAL A 261 -20.30 11.47 1.30
N SER A 262 -21.60 11.24 1.05
CA SER A 262 -22.58 12.32 0.86
C SER A 262 -22.70 13.22 2.09
N GLU A 263 -22.74 12.63 3.30
CA GLU A 263 -22.80 13.34 4.57
C GLU A 263 -21.60 14.25 4.80
N GLN A 264 -20.39 13.77 4.57
CA GLN A 264 -19.15 14.47 4.89
C GLN A 264 -18.70 15.44 3.80
N THR A 265 -19.06 15.20 2.53
CA THR A 265 -18.55 15.96 1.39
C THR A 265 -19.61 16.75 0.63
N GLY A 266 -20.90 16.56 0.94
CA GLY A 266 -22.02 17.18 0.22
C GLY A 266 -22.21 16.64 -1.19
N LEU A 267 -21.51 15.57 -1.61
CA LEU A 267 -21.69 14.94 -2.92
C LEU A 267 -23.06 14.27 -3.00
N GLY A 268 -23.92 14.72 -3.93
CA GLY A 268 -25.24 14.13 -4.14
C GLY A 268 -25.18 12.68 -4.63
N LEU A 269 -26.31 11.97 -4.55
CA LEU A 269 -26.41 10.60 -5.07
C LEU A 269 -26.09 10.53 -6.57
N PRO A 270 -25.47 9.44 -7.04
CA PRO A 270 -25.18 9.25 -8.46
C PRO A 270 -26.43 8.92 -9.30
N PHE A 271 -27.50 8.45 -8.67
CA PHE A 271 -28.77 8.04 -9.27
C PHE A 271 -29.94 8.61 -8.47
N ASP A 272 -31.16 8.51 -9.02
CA ASP A 272 -32.39 9.02 -8.40
C ASP A 272 -32.72 8.38 -7.04
N ARG A 273 -32.14 7.20 -6.76
CA ARG A 273 -32.27 6.47 -5.51
C ARG A 273 -30.95 5.83 -5.10
N SER A 274 -30.87 5.42 -3.85
CA SER A 274 -29.76 4.58 -3.37
C SER A 274 -29.95 3.12 -3.77
N TYR A 275 -28.83 2.43 -4.04
CA TYR A 275 -28.75 1.00 -4.32
C TYR A 275 -27.83 0.32 -3.32
N PRO A 276 -28.02 -0.99 -3.04
CA PRO A 276 -27.21 -1.70 -2.04
C PRO A 276 -25.70 -1.74 -2.36
N ALA A 277 -25.32 -1.85 -3.64
CA ALA A 277 -23.93 -1.87 -4.07
C ALA A 277 -23.73 -1.09 -5.38
N TYR A 278 -22.51 -0.62 -5.56
CA TYR A 278 -22.06 0.11 -6.74
C TYR A 278 -20.77 -0.50 -7.25
N LEU A 279 -20.68 -0.66 -8.58
CA LEU A 279 -19.47 -1.10 -9.27
C LEU A 279 -18.99 0.05 -10.16
N LEU A 280 -17.78 0.55 -9.89
CA LEU A 280 -17.10 1.51 -10.74
C LEU A 280 -16.16 0.73 -11.66
N VAL A 281 -16.30 0.96 -12.96
CA VAL A 281 -15.51 0.32 -14.01
C VAL A 281 -14.79 1.40 -14.79
N GLU A 282 -13.47 1.30 -14.92
CA GLU A 282 -12.69 2.14 -15.81
C GLU A 282 -12.08 1.32 -16.92
N CYS A 283 -12.23 1.78 -18.16
CA CYS A 283 -11.54 1.29 -19.34
C CYS A 283 -10.53 2.32 -19.83
N ALA A 284 -9.39 1.87 -20.34
CA ALA A 284 -8.31 2.71 -20.80
C ALA A 284 -7.79 2.29 -22.18
N GLY A 285 -7.42 3.28 -22.99
CA GLY A 285 -6.89 3.06 -24.32
C GLY A 285 -5.88 4.11 -24.77
N ARG A 286 -5.28 3.87 -25.93
CA ARG A 286 -4.40 4.83 -26.58
C ARG A 286 -5.18 6.03 -27.08
N ALA A 287 -4.52 7.13 -27.40
CA ALA A 287 -5.13 8.31 -27.98
C ALA A 287 -6.03 7.96 -29.19
N SER A 288 -7.19 8.62 -29.27
CA SER A 288 -8.24 8.41 -30.28
C SER A 288 -9.01 7.08 -30.17
N SER A 289 -8.97 6.40 -29.02
CA SER A 289 -9.73 5.17 -28.77
C SER A 289 -11.04 5.37 -27.99
N ALA A 290 -11.36 6.58 -27.54
CA ALA A 290 -12.47 6.84 -26.63
C ALA A 290 -13.83 6.29 -27.12
N GLY A 291 -14.17 6.44 -28.41
CA GLY A 291 -15.41 5.90 -28.99
C GLY A 291 -15.46 4.36 -28.90
N LEU A 292 -14.36 3.69 -29.26
CA LEU A 292 -14.25 2.23 -29.16
C LEU A 292 -14.36 1.72 -27.72
N LEU A 293 -13.82 2.47 -26.74
CA LEU A 293 -13.94 2.14 -25.33
C LEU A 293 -15.39 2.23 -24.85
N VAL A 294 -16.13 3.28 -25.29
CA VAL A 294 -17.54 3.44 -24.96
C VAL A 294 -18.37 2.29 -25.53
N ASP A 295 -18.18 1.97 -26.81
CA ASP A 295 -18.95 0.92 -27.49
C ASP A 295 -18.68 -0.44 -26.86
N ALA A 296 -17.42 -0.76 -26.58
CA ALA A 296 -17.02 -2.02 -25.94
C ALA A 296 -17.59 -2.13 -24.52
N LEU A 297 -17.51 -1.06 -23.72
CA LEU A 297 -18.03 -1.06 -22.34
C LEU A 297 -19.57 -1.15 -22.34
N ALA A 298 -20.25 -0.38 -23.21
CA ALA A 298 -21.71 -0.41 -23.32
C ALA A 298 -22.21 -1.78 -23.77
N GLY A 299 -21.55 -2.40 -24.78
CA GLY A 299 -21.87 -3.76 -25.22
C GLY A 299 -21.71 -4.79 -24.11
N ALA A 300 -20.57 -4.77 -23.38
CA ALA A 300 -20.31 -5.68 -22.30
C ALA A 300 -21.30 -5.53 -21.11
N LEU A 301 -21.67 -4.29 -20.76
CA LEU A 301 -22.67 -4.02 -19.71
C LEU A 301 -24.08 -4.39 -20.15
N GLY A 302 -24.41 -4.25 -21.45
CA GLY A 302 -25.71 -4.65 -22.01
C GLY A 302 -26.00 -6.15 -21.86
N GLU A 303 -24.95 -6.98 -21.79
CA GLU A 303 -25.08 -8.43 -21.57
C GLU A 303 -25.18 -8.79 -20.07
N CYS A 304 -25.21 -7.80 -19.16
CA CYS A 304 -25.24 -8.00 -17.70
C CYS A 304 -26.61 -7.62 -17.11
N PRO A 305 -27.59 -8.53 -17.03
CA PRO A 305 -28.94 -8.24 -16.52
C PRO A 305 -28.97 -7.85 -15.04
N GLN A 306 -27.88 -8.05 -14.30
CA GLN A 306 -27.73 -7.62 -12.90
C GLN A 306 -27.60 -6.10 -12.75
N VAL A 307 -27.23 -5.37 -13.80
CA VAL A 307 -27.05 -3.92 -13.77
C VAL A 307 -28.42 -3.23 -13.80
N GLN A 308 -28.76 -2.51 -12.71
CA GLN A 308 -30.05 -1.86 -12.54
C GLN A 308 -30.06 -0.42 -13.06
N ALA A 309 -28.93 0.27 -12.99
CA ALA A 309 -28.74 1.61 -13.56
C ALA A 309 -27.26 1.81 -13.88
N THR A 310 -26.97 2.65 -14.87
CA THR A 310 -25.59 2.95 -15.28
C THR A 310 -25.45 4.45 -15.59
N ALA A 311 -24.35 5.05 -15.09
CA ALA A 311 -23.86 6.36 -15.50
C ALA A 311 -22.52 6.19 -16.19
N VAL A 312 -22.32 6.79 -17.37
CA VAL A 312 -21.09 6.70 -18.15
C VAL A 312 -20.48 8.09 -18.32
N ALA A 313 -19.17 8.20 -18.13
CA ALA A 313 -18.41 9.44 -18.24
C ALA A 313 -17.22 9.28 -19.20
N VAL A 314 -17.09 10.21 -20.14
CA VAL A 314 -16.02 10.23 -21.15
C VAL A 314 -15.11 11.46 -21.01
N ASP A 315 -15.65 12.60 -20.60
CA ASP A 315 -14.86 13.80 -20.33
C ASP A 315 -14.23 13.78 -18.95
N ALA A 316 -13.16 14.56 -18.74
CA ALA A 316 -12.37 14.52 -17.51
C ALA A 316 -13.20 14.86 -16.26
N ALA A 317 -14.01 15.93 -16.32
CA ALA A 317 -14.77 16.39 -15.15
C ALA A 317 -15.84 15.37 -14.71
N SER A 318 -16.56 14.78 -15.70
CA SER A 318 -17.54 13.72 -15.42
C SER A 318 -16.88 12.47 -14.86
N ARG A 319 -15.69 12.06 -15.37
CA ARG A 319 -14.93 10.92 -14.83
C ARG A 319 -14.47 11.18 -13.38
N GLU A 320 -13.90 12.34 -13.11
CA GLU A 320 -13.52 12.75 -11.75
C GLU A 320 -14.71 12.72 -10.79
N ARG A 321 -15.88 13.15 -11.25
CA ARG A 321 -17.11 13.08 -10.47
C ARG A 321 -17.51 11.62 -10.14
N LEU A 322 -17.43 10.70 -11.10
CA LEU A 322 -17.74 9.28 -10.84
C LEU A 322 -16.71 8.66 -9.90
N TRP A 323 -15.43 8.94 -10.11
CA TRP A 323 -14.37 8.50 -9.20
C TRP A 323 -14.52 9.06 -7.79
N ALA A 324 -15.01 10.29 -7.63
CA ALA A 324 -15.19 10.90 -6.32
C ALA A 324 -16.13 10.08 -5.41
N TYR A 325 -17.11 9.37 -5.97
CA TYR A 325 -17.96 8.45 -5.18
C TYR A 325 -17.15 7.32 -4.53
N ARG A 326 -16.05 6.89 -5.13
CA ARG A 326 -15.17 5.84 -4.60
C ARG A 326 -13.99 6.41 -3.81
N GLU A 327 -13.29 7.40 -4.34
CA GLU A 327 -12.05 7.92 -3.74
C GLU A 327 -12.30 8.67 -2.42
N ARG A 328 -13.42 9.36 -2.28
CA ARG A 328 -13.74 10.14 -1.08
C ARG A 328 -14.15 9.30 0.14
N HIS A 329 -14.26 7.97 0.01
CA HIS A 329 -14.52 7.11 1.18
C HIS A 329 -13.47 7.30 2.27
N THR A 330 -12.19 7.33 1.93
CA THR A 330 -11.10 7.49 2.92
C THR A 330 -11.16 8.85 3.61
N GLU A 331 -11.44 9.93 2.87
CA GLU A 331 -11.64 11.28 3.41
C GLU A 331 -12.85 11.34 4.35
N ALA A 332 -13.99 10.83 3.90
CA ALA A 332 -15.22 10.82 4.66
C ALA A 332 -15.12 9.99 5.96
N ILE A 333 -14.45 8.84 5.90
CA ILE A 333 -14.21 8.00 7.06
C ILE A 333 -13.32 8.72 8.08
N ASN A 334 -12.23 9.35 7.64
CA ASN A 334 -11.33 10.08 8.53
C ASN A 334 -11.99 11.34 9.13
N ALA A 335 -12.87 12.01 8.38
CA ALA A 335 -13.65 13.16 8.90
C ALA A 335 -14.65 12.72 9.99
N ALA A 336 -15.15 11.48 9.92
CA ALA A 336 -16.05 10.93 10.91
C ALA A 336 -15.36 10.42 12.20
N GLY A 337 -14.04 10.23 12.17
CA GLY A 337 -13.24 9.78 13.33
C GLY A 337 -11.98 9.00 12.93
N ILE A 338 -11.27 8.48 13.93
CA ILE A 338 -10.11 7.61 13.71
C ILE A 338 -10.60 6.18 13.51
N PRO A 339 -10.53 5.60 12.29
CA PRO A 339 -11.05 4.27 12.04
C PRO A 339 -10.03 3.16 12.34
N HIS A 340 -10.54 1.95 12.63
CA HIS A 340 -9.79 0.73 12.41
C HIS A 340 -9.83 0.43 10.91
N LYS A 341 -8.67 0.38 10.27
CA LYS A 341 -8.53 0.15 8.83
C LYS A 341 -7.97 -1.25 8.59
N LEU A 342 -8.84 -2.15 8.18
CA LEU A 342 -8.46 -3.50 7.81
C LEU A 342 -8.54 -3.66 6.28
N ASP A 343 -7.55 -4.30 5.75
CA ASP A 343 -7.32 -4.51 4.34
C ASP A 343 -7.09 -5.99 4.12
N VAL A 344 -8.05 -6.66 3.49
CA VAL A 344 -8.11 -8.12 3.43
C VAL A 344 -8.43 -8.61 2.03
N THR A 345 -7.95 -9.81 1.70
CA THR A 345 -8.31 -10.48 0.45
C THR A 345 -8.94 -11.83 0.77
N LEU A 346 -10.03 -12.14 0.11
CA LEU A 346 -10.70 -13.44 0.21
C LEU A 346 -10.71 -14.13 -1.17
N PRO A 347 -10.79 -15.47 -1.20
CA PRO A 347 -11.21 -16.18 -2.41
C PRO A 347 -12.53 -15.61 -2.93
N PHE A 348 -12.67 -15.44 -4.25
CA PHE A 348 -13.84 -14.75 -4.84
C PHE A 348 -15.17 -15.39 -4.44
N ASP A 349 -15.23 -16.69 -4.31
CA ASP A 349 -16.41 -17.46 -3.89
C ASP A 349 -16.76 -17.26 -2.41
N ARG A 350 -15.84 -16.71 -1.60
CA ARG A 350 -16.04 -16.44 -0.18
C ARG A 350 -16.37 -14.97 0.13
N LEU A 351 -16.21 -14.05 -0.82
CA LEU A 351 -16.38 -12.61 -0.59
C LEU A 351 -17.78 -12.24 -0.11
N VAL A 352 -18.84 -12.83 -0.72
CA VAL A 352 -20.23 -12.54 -0.33
C VAL A 352 -20.54 -13.04 1.08
N GLU A 353 -20.03 -14.22 1.42
CA GLU A 353 -20.17 -14.76 2.77
C GLU A 353 -19.41 -13.90 3.77
N PHE A 354 -18.20 -13.48 3.45
CA PHE A 354 -17.38 -12.65 4.30
C PHE A 354 -18.03 -11.28 4.58
N GLU A 355 -18.54 -10.60 3.54
CA GLU A 355 -19.18 -9.27 3.70
C GLU A 355 -20.34 -9.31 4.69
N ARG A 356 -21.13 -10.38 4.68
CA ARG A 356 -22.22 -10.59 5.65
C ARG A 356 -21.68 -10.98 7.03
N ALA A 357 -20.73 -11.91 7.08
CA ALA A 357 -20.17 -12.43 8.33
C ALA A 357 -19.40 -11.38 9.12
N VAL A 358 -18.67 -10.48 8.43
CA VAL A 358 -17.91 -9.41 9.11
C VAL A 358 -18.84 -8.40 9.77
N ARG A 359 -19.96 -8.04 9.14
CA ARG A 359 -20.98 -7.15 9.76
C ARG A 359 -21.61 -7.82 10.99
N ALA A 360 -22.07 -9.06 10.84
CA ALA A 360 -22.63 -9.82 11.97
C ALA A 360 -21.64 -9.96 13.12
N ARG A 361 -20.36 -10.24 12.82
CA ARG A 361 -19.31 -10.34 13.84
C ARG A 361 -19.06 -9.02 14.57
N LEU A 362 -19.10 -7.91 13.85
CA LEU A 362 -18.91 -6.58 14.44
C LEU A 362 -20.15 -6.14 15.26
N ASP A 363 -21.35 -6.53 14.88
CA ASP A 363 -22.55 -6.33 15.69
C ASP A 363 -22.44 -7.03 17.06
N GLU A 364 -21.75 -8.18 17.14
CA GLU A 364 -21.51 -8.91 18.39
C GLU A 364 -20.42 -8.25 19.26
N VAL A 365 -19.27 -7.87 18.68
CA VAL A 365 -18.09 -7.42 19.44
C VAL A 365 -18.04 -5.91 19.65
N ALA A 366 -18.68 -5.15 18.77
CA ALA A 366 -18.73 -3.68 18.78
C ALA A 366 -20.09 -3.15 18.29
N PRO A 367 -21.22 -3.40 19.01
CA PRO A 367 -22.59 -3.22 18.51
C PRO A 367 -22.97 -1.76 18.17
N ARG A 368 -22.12 -0.79 18.53
CA ARG A 368 -22.32 0.63 18.19
C ARG A 368 -21.33 1.13 17.13
N SER A 369 -20.59 0.22 16.52
CA SER A 369 -19.65 0.58 15.45
C SER A 369 -20.38 0.85 14.14
N ARG A 370 -19.82 1.75 13.34
CA ARG A 370 -20.21 1.96 11.94
C ARG A 370 -19.20 1.27 11.05
N VAL A 371 -19.63 0.29 10.26
CA VAL A 371 -18.80 -0.48 9.36
C VAL A 371 -18.95 0.06 7.94
N VAL A 372 -17.84 0.45 7.31
CA VAL A 372 -17.82 0.92 5.93
C VAL A 372 -16.87 0.01 5.12
N CYS A 373 -17.45 -0.72 4.17
CA CYS A 373 -16.70 -1.57 3.25
C CYS A 373 -16.63 -0.94 1.86
N PHE A 374 -15.49 -1.09 1.21
CA PHE A 374 -15.26 -0.81 -0.21
C PHE A 374 -14.00 -1.55 -0.65
N GLY A 375 -13.72 -1.64 -1.97
CA GLY A 375 -12.48 -2.34 -2.34
C GLY A 375 -12.25 -2.51 -3.83
N HIS A 376 -11.15 -3.20 -4.13
CA HIS A 376 -10.71 -3.54 -5.46
C HIS A 376 -11.31 -4.89 -5.85
N LEU A 377 -12.47 -4.87 -6.53
CA LEU A 377 -13.19 -6.11 -6.86
C LEU A 377 -12.37 -7.01 -7.79
N GLY A 378 -11.50 -6.39 -8.61
CA GLY A 378 -10.69 -7.09 -9.60
C GLY A 378 -9.73 -8.13 -9.04
N ASP A 379 -9.32 -8.01 -7.77
CA ASP A 379 -8.35 -8.88 -7.09
C ASP A 379 -8.88 -9.47 -5.77
N GLY A 380 -10.16 -9.26 -5.46
CA GLY A 380 -10.80 -9.82 -4.26
C GLY A 380 -10.47 -9.09 -2.97
N ASN A 381 -9.94 -7.86 -3.06
CA ASN A 381 -9.60 -7.04 -1.92
C ASN A 381 -10.82 -6.27 -1.40
N LEU A 382 -10.99 -6.29 -0.07
CA LEU A 382 -11.96 -5.46 0.65
C LEU A 382 -11.27 -4.69 1.78
N HIS A 383 -11.46 -3.38 1.79
CA HIS A 383 -11.15 -2.51 2.92
C HIS A 383 -12.33 -2.52 3.88
N VAL A 384 -12.13 -2.97 5.10
CA VAL A 384 -13.12 -2.95 6.18
C VAL A 384 -12.72 -1.85 7.15
N ASN A 385 -13.49 -0.76 7.17
CA ASN A 385 -13.24 0.37 8.04
C ASN A 385 -14.29 0.39 9.16
N ILE A 386 -13.85 0.50 10.41
CA ILE A 386 -14.71 0.41 11.58
C ILE A 386 -14.53 1.69 12.39
N LEU A 387 -15.60 2.46 12.54
CA LEU A 387 -15.68 3.68 13.34
C LEU A 387 -16.43 3.41 14.65
N GLY A 388 -16.04 4.09 15.71
CA GLY A 388 -16.70 4.05 17.02
C GLY A 388 -15.89 3.41 18.13
N PRO A 389 -15.27 2.22 17.96
CA PRO A 389 -14.35 1.69 18.96
C PRO A 389 -13.13 2.59 19.19
N PRO A 390 -12.52 2.60 20.41
CA PRO A 390 -11.27 3.32 20.65
C PRO A 390 -10.17 2.87 19.69
N PRO A 391 -9.33 3.78 19.17
CA PRO A 391 -8.29 3.44 18.19
C PRO A 391 -7.26 2.40 18.66
N ASP A 392 -7.11 2.23 19.96
CA ASP A 392 -6.24 1.27 20.65
C ASP A 392 -6.93 -0.04 21.04
N ASP A 393 -8.23 -0.21 20.74
CA ASP A 393 -8.95 -1.47 20.96
C ASP A 393 -8.67 -2.47 19.84
N PHE A 394 -7.54 -3.18 19.93
CA PHE A 394 -7.16 -4.21 18.98
C PHE A 394 -8.03 -5.47 18.99
N ALA A 395 -8.96 -5.62 19.95
CA ALA A 395 -9.88 -6.76 19.97
C ALA A 395 -10.83 -6.75 18.76
N VAL A 396 -11.20 -5.55 18.28
CA VAL A 396 -12.03 -5.36 17.09
C VAL A 396 -11.30 -5.82 15.85
N ASP A 397 -10.04 -5.36 15.68
CA ASP A 397 -9.17 -5.81 14.57
C ASP A 397 -8.99 -7.33 14.60
N ASP A 398 -8.71 -7.90 15.78
CA ASP A 398 -8.48 -9.34 15.96
C ASP A 398 -9.70 -10.18 15.59
N ALA A 399 -10.92 -9.73 15.94
CA ALA A 399 -12.15 -10.42 15.60
C ALA A 399 -12.33 -10.56 14.08
N VAL A 400 -12.06 -9.51 13.32
CA VAL A 400 -12.15 -9.51 11.85
C VAL A 400 -11.03 -10.36 11.23
N LEU A 401 -9.78 -10.19 11.70
CA LEU A 401 -8.63 -10.92 11.14
C LEU A 401 -8.71 -12.43 11.39
N ARG A 402 -9.28 -12.86 12.52
CA ARG A 402 -9.60 -14.29 12.77
C ARG A 402 -10.65 -14.81 11.79
N LEU A 403 -11.69 -14.03 11.50
CA LEU A 403 -12.71 -14.41 10.54
C LEU A 403 -12.09 -14.60 9.14
N VAL A 404 -11.26 -13.64 8.70
CA VAL A 404 -10.53 -13.73 7.42
C VAL A 404 -9.69 -15.00 7.34
N ALA A 405 -8.89 -15.27 8.37
CA ALA A 405 -8.05 -16.47 8.41
C ALA A 405 -8.87 -17.76 8.38
N ALA A 406 -9.98 -17.81 9.13
CA ALA A 406 -10.88 -18.98 9.15
C ALA A 406 -11.54 -19.24 7.78
N MET A 407 -11.72 -18.19 6.97
CA MET A 407 -12.25 -18.28 5.62
C MET A 407 -11.20 -18.49 4.53
N GLY A 408 -9.93 -18.73 4.91
CA GLY A 408 -8.83 -18.95 3.97
C GLY A 408 -8.34 -17.69 3.24
N GLY A 409 -8.66 -16.50 3.77
CA GLY A 409 -8.25 -15.22 3.23
C GLY A 409 -6.88 -14.76 3.71
N SER A 410 -6.38 -13.67 3.09
CA SER A 410 -5.20 -12.95 3.52
C SER A 410 -5.58 -11.81 4.47
N ILE A 411 -4.89 -11.72 5.61
CA ILE A 411 -5.07 -10.66 6.59
C ILE A 411 -4.50 -9.30 6.15
N SER A 412 -3.79 -9.29 5.03
CA SER A 412 -3.28 -8.06 4.40
C SER A 412 -3.21 -8.22 2.90
N ALA A 413 -4.00 -7.45 2.16
CA ALA A 413 -3.99 -7.43 0.71
C ALA A 413 -2.82 -6.59 0.16
N GLU A 414 -2.71 -5.33 0.62
CA GLU A 414 -1.73 -4.36 0.12
C GLU A 414 -1.05 -3.52 1.22
N HIS A 415 -1.68 -3.35 2.42
CA HIS A 415 -1.15 -2.44 3.45
C HIS A 415 0.09 -2.95 4.16
N GLY A 416 0.40 -4.25 4.08
CA GLY A 416 1.45 -4.91 4.85
C GLY A 416 0.97 -5.38 6.23
N ILE A 417 1.86 -5.95 6.99
CA ILE A 417 1.63 -6.48 8.34
C ILE A 417 1.96 -5.43 9.40
N GLY A 418 3.10 -4.76 9.25
CA GLY A 418 3.59 -3.77 10.20
C GLY A 418 3.66 -4.29 11.63
N VAL A 419 3.31 -3.41 12.57
CA VAL A 419 3.07 -3.78 13.97
C VAL A 419 1.60 -4.15 14.20
N ALA A 420 0.69 -3.59 13.41
CA ALA A 420 -0.75 -3.73 13.57
C ALA A 420 -1.25 -5.17 13.46
N LYS A 421 -0.74 -5.91 12.48
CA LYS A 421 -1.22 -7.26 12.14
C LYS A 421 -0.25 -8.37 12.53
N ARG A 422 0.89 -8.04 13.18
CA ARG A 422 1.91 -9.02 13.57
C ARG A 422 1.35 -10.17 14.40
N ALA A 423 0.59 -9.88 15.46
CA ALA A 423 -0.01 -10.92 16.30
C ALA A 423 -1.00 -11.80 15.53
N ALA A 424 -1.72 -11.23 14.55
CA ALA A 424 -2.60 -12.00 13.68
C ALA A 424 -1.81 -12.89 12.71
N LEU A 425 -0.70 -12.41 12.15
CA LEU A 425 0.21 -13.23 11.34
C LEU A 425 0.75 -14.42 12.13
N GLU A 426 1.23 -14.19 13.35
CA GLU A 426 1.77 -15.27 14.21
C GLU A 426 0.74 -16.35 14.56
N ARG A 427 -0.55 -15.97 14.65
CA ARG A 427 -1.64 -16.92 14.90
C ARG A 427 -2.13 -17.65 13.66
N SER A 428 -2.14 -17.00 12.50
CA SER A 428 -2.75 -17.53 11.29
C SER A 428 -1.77 -18.26 10.37
N ALA A 429 -0.48 -17.89 10.40
CA ALA A 429 0.53 -18.53 9.56
C ALA A 429 0.89 -19.93 10.08
N ARG A 430 1.25 -20.82 9.16
CA ARG A 430 1.75 -22.15 9.52
C ARG A 430 3.07 -22.00 10.31
N PRO A 431 3.29 -22.79 11.36
CA PRO A 431 4.53 -22.74 12.14
C PRO A 431 5.82 -22.88 11.30
N ALA A 432 5.77 -23.70 10.25
CA ALA A 432 6.89 -23.90 9.32
C ALA A 432 7.20 -22.63 8.51
N ASP A 433 6.17 -21.89 8.07
CA ASP A 433 6.35 -20.64 7.32
C ASP A 433 6.95 -19.54 8.23
N LEU A 434 6.45 -19.43 9.47
CA LEU A 434 7.03 -18.50 10.47
C LEU A 434 8.49 -18.85 10.79
N ALA A 435 8.82 -20.14 10.90
CA ALA A 435 10.20 -20.58 11.14
C ALA A 435 11.11 -20.21 9.96
N ALA A 436 10.65 -20.37 8.72
CA ALA A 436 11.38 -19.96 7.52
C ALA A 436 11.57 -18.43 7.46
N MET A 437 10.52 -17.63 7.70
CA MET A 437 10.62 -16.16 7.76
C MET A 437 11.63 -15.70 8.81
N ARG A 438 11.60 -16.28 10.02
CA ARG A 438 12.57 -15.99 11.07
C ARG A 438 13.99 -16.41 10.71
N ALA A 439 14.18 -17.52 9.98
CA ALA A 439 15.49 -17.94 9.49
C ALA A 439 16.07 -16.93 8.48
N VAL A 440 15.25 -16.45 7.53
CA VAL A 440 15.63 -15.39 6.58
C VAL A 440 16.02 -14.11 7.33
N LYS A 441 15.18 -13.66 8.28
CA LYS A 441 15.47 -12.47 9.08
C LYS A 441 16.82 -12.59 9.80
N ARG A 442 17.08 -13.69 10.50
CA ARG A 442 18.35 -13.92 11.21
C ARG A 442 19.56 -13.99 10.30
N ALA A 443 19.39 -14.51 9.07
CA ALA A 443 20.48 -14.60 8.10
C ALA A 443 20.92 -13.22 7.57
N LEU A 444 19.97 -12.30 7.35
CA LEU A 444 20.22 -10.98 6.76
C LEU A 444 20.40 -9.88 7.81
N ASP A 445 19.82 -10.05 9.00
CA ASP A 445 19.92 -9.11 10.11
C ASP A 445 20.08 -9.87 11.44
N PRO A 446 21.27 -10.46 11.71
CA PRO A 446 21.50 -11.30 12.88
C PRO A 446 21.43 -10.54 14.22
N ARG A 447 21.52 -9.20 14.19
CA ARG A 447 21.39 -8.33 15.38
C ARG A 447 20.00 -7.75 15.57
N GLU A 448 19.07 -8.05 14.66
CA GLU A 448 17.70 -7.56 14.68
C GLU A 448 17.59 -6.02 14.79
N ILE A 449 18.51 -5.28 14.14
CA ILE A 449 18.50 -3.82 14.19
C ILE A 449 17.54 -3.19 13.18
N LEU A 450 17.23 -3.87 12.05
CA LEU A 450 16.35 -3.34 11.01
C LEU A 450 14.88 -3.55 11.37
N ASN A 451 14.21 -2.45 11.64
CA ASN A 451 12.77 -2.37 11.88
C ASN A 451 12.24 -3.44 12.86
N PRO A 452 12.84 -3.57 14.06
CA PRO A 452 12.51 -4.65 14.99
C PRO A 452 11.05 -4.61 15.40
N GLY A 453 10.39 -5.78 15.49
CA GLY A 453 8.98 -5.91 15.88
C GLY A 453 7.97 -5.52 14.80
N VAL A 454 8.41 -5.21 13.57
CA VAL A 454 7.59 -5.14 12.36
C VAL A 454 7.59 -6.51 11.70
N LEU A 455 6.46 -6.94 11.17
CA LEU A 455 6.22 -8.23 10.52
C LEU A 455 6.40 -9.43 11.46
N LEU A 456 7.50 -9.53 12.18
CA LEU A 456 7.82 -10.61 13.14
C LEU A 456 8.12 -10.02 14.53
N ALA A 457 7.81 -10.76 15.59
CA ALA A 457 8.25 -10.40 16.93
C ALA A 457 9.77 -10.48 17.02
N SER A 458 10.38 -9.53 17.74
CA SER A 458 11.80 -9.57 18.06
C SER A 458 12.10 -10.73 19.02
N THR A 459 13.20 -11.45 18.79
CA THR A 459 13.56 -12.63 19.61
C THR A 459 13.98 -12.26 21.04
N GLY A 460 14.28 -10.97 21.32
CA GLY A 460 14.61 -10.46 22.66
C GLY A 460 13.40 -10.05 23.52
N ALA A 461 12.19 -10.05 22.99
CA ALA A 461 10.96 -9.79 23.75
C ALA A 461 10.40 -11.11 24.29
N VAL A 462 11.02 -11.66 25.35
CA VAL A 462 10.33 -12.65 26.18
C VAL A 462 9.13 -11.96 26.80
N SER A 463 7.94 -12.44 26.46
CA SER A 463 6.66 -12.03 27.03
C SER A 463 6.78 -11.96 28.57
N SER A 464 6.70 -10.76 29.11
CA SER A 464 6.34 -10.53 30.50
C SER A 464 4.83 -10.38 30.64
#